data_f022a905486338f781a52f9ed84c398d
#
_entry.id   f022a905486338f781a52f9ed84c398d
#
_cell.length_a   1.000
_cell.length_b   1.000
_cell.length_c   1.000
_cell.angle_alpha   90.00
_cell.angle_beta   90.00
_cell.angle_gamma   90.00
#
_symmetry.space_group_name_H-M   'P 1'
#
loop_
_entity.id
_entity.type
_entity.pdbx_description
1 polymer ?
#
loop_
_entity_poly.entity_id
_entity_poly.type
_entity_poly.pdbx_seq_one_letter_code
_entity_poly.pdbx_strand_id
1 'polypeptide(L)'
;MQSTPYSAIPPGFESPFDNELGLVFTELTPDVARARLEVQPKLLQPMGIVHGGVYCSIIESMASVAAWTWINANGGGAVVGVNNNTDFLRAIGSGTVYGAATPVHRGRRQQLWLVTITDTDDRLVARGQVRLQNLEEAQPGA
;
A
#
# COMPACT_ATOMS: atom_id res chain seq x y z
N MET A 1 15.84 -4.73 -23.59
CA MET A 1 14.54 -5.03 -23.01
C MET A 1 14.65 -4.89 -21.50
N GLN A 2 13.96 -3.94 -20.93
CA GLN A 2 13.96 -3.79 -19.48
C GLN A 2 13.15 -4.92 -18.87
N SER A 3 13.75 -5.63 -17.90
CA SER A 3 13.02 -6.64 -17.15
C SER A 3 11.95 -5.93 -16.31
N THR A 4 10.71 -6.42 -16.35
CA THR A 4 9.66 -5.97 -15.45
C THR A 4 10.12 -6.22 -14.01
N PRO A 5 10.05 -5.24 -13.10
CA PRO A 5 10.38 -5.49 -11.71
C PRO A 5 9.55 -6.64 -11.17
N TYR A 6 10.19 -7.51 -10.39
CA TYR A 6 9.46 -8.58 -9.71
C TYR A 6 8.41 -7.99 -8.80
N SER A 7 7.17 -8.47 -8.91
CA SER A 7 6.07 -8.07 -8.03
C SER A 7 5.44 -9.31 -7.41
N ALA A 8 5.15 -9.24 -6.12
CA ALA A 8 4.43 -10.28 -5.40
C ALA A 8 2.93 -10.31 -5.72
N ILE A 9 2.43 -9.32 -6.45
CA ILE A 9 1.02 -9.27 -6.87
C ILE A 9 0.75 -10.38 -7.89
N PRO A 10 -0.29 -11.20 -7.70
CA PRO A 10 -0.66 -12.23 -8.67
C PRO A 10 -1.02 -11.63 -10.03
N PRO A 11 -0.70 -12.32 -11.16
CA PRO A 11 -1.13 -11.86 -12.47
C PRO A 11 -2.64 -11.63 -12.53
N GLY A 12 -3.05 -10.53 -13.15
CA GLY A 12 -4.46 -10.15 -13.27
C GLY A 12 -4.97 -9.27 -12.13
N PHE A 13 -4.15 -9.02 -11.11
CA PHE A 13 -4.49 -8.15 -9.97
C PHE A 13 -3.65 -6.89 -9.90
N GLU A 14 -2.97 -6.54 -10.99
CA GLU A 14 -2.20 -5.30 -11.06
C GLU A 14 -3.12 -4.09 -11.00
N SER A 15 -2.75 -3.10 -10.20
CA SER A 15 -3.45 -1.83 -10.13
C SER A 15 -2.86 -0.85 -11.14
N PRO A 16 -3.65 -0.33 -12.10
CA PRO A 16 -3.15 0.70 -13.01
C PRO A 16 -2.59 1.91 -12.27
N PHE A 17 -3.23 2.33 -11.18
CA PHE A 17 -2.79 3.46 -10.38
C PHE A 17 -1.44 3.18 -9.69
N ASP A 18 -1.29 2.01 -9.08
CA ASP A 18 -0.02 1.63 -8.43
C ASP A 18 1.11 1.54 -9.46
N ASN A 19 0.82 1.06 -10.66
CA ASN A 19 1.80 1.03 -11.75
C ASN A 19 2.27 2.44 -12.13
N GLU A 20 1.37 3.41 -12.17
CA GLU A 20 1.73 4.81 -12.44
C GLU A 20 2.57 5.42 -11.31
N LEU A 21 2.30 5.04 -10.06
CA LEU A 21 3.14 5.45 -8.94
C LEU A 21 4.53 4.80 -8.97
N GLY A 22 4.64 3.63 -9.55
CA GLY A 22 5.85 2.81 -9.50
C GLY A 22 5.94 1.98 -8.22
N LEU A 23 4.82 1.68 -7.58
CA LEU A 23 4.77 0.86 -6.38
C LEU A 23 4.96 -0.62 -6.74
N VAL A 24 5.96 -1.26 -6.13
CA VAL A 24 6.29 -2.66 -6.37
C VAL A 24 6.18 -3.43 -5.07
N PHE A 25 5.27 -4.40 -5.03
CA PHE A 25 5.14 -5.30 -3.88
C PHE A 25 6.24 -6.34 -3.91
N THR A 26 6.96 -6.48 -2.80
CA THR A 26 8.11 -7.38 -2.67
C THR A 26 7.82 -8.61 -1.81
N GLU A 27 6.84 -8.52 -0.92
CA GLU A 27 6.41 -9.63 -0.07
C GLU A 27 4.91 -9.50 0.19
N LEU A 28 4.21 -10.62 0.15
CA LEU A 28 2.77 -10.64 0.37
C LEU A 28 2.37 -11.96 1.02
N THR A 29 1.97 -11.87 2.30
CA THR A 29 1.44 -12.98 3.08
C THR A 29 0.15 -12.53 3.76
N PRO A 30 -0.64 -13.43 4.37
CA PRO A 30 -1.82 -13.03 5.14
C PRO A 30 -1.51 -12.12 6.33
N ASP A 31 -0.25 -12.06 6.78
CA ASP A 31 0.14 -11.32 7.98
C ASP A 31 0.97 -10.06 7.70
N VAL A 32 1.52 -9.91 6.50
CA VAL A 32 2.37 -8.77 6.17
C VAL A 32 2.36 -8.51 4.66
N ALA A 33 2.41 -7.24 4.30
CA ALA A 33 2.73 -6.83 2.93
C ALA A 33 3.93 -5.89 2.99
N ARG A 34 4.86 -6.05 2.05
CA ARG A 34 6.01 -5.16 1.88
C ARG A 34 6.07 -4.68 0.44
N ALA A 35 6.52 -3.44 0.28
CA ALA A 35 6.62 -2.83 -1.03
C ALA A 35 7.74 -1.81 -1.03
N ARG A 36 8.15 -1.40 -2.24
CA ARG A 36 9.09 -0.31 -2.43
C ARG A 36 8.59 0.60 -3.55
N LEU A 37 9.05 1.83 -3.51
CA LEU A 37 8.76 2.81 -4.55
C LEU A 37 9.99 3.70 -4.74
N GLU A 38 10.45 3.79 -5.99
CA GLU A 38 11.52 4.70 -6.35
C GLU A 38 10.92 6.09 -6.62
N VAL A 39 11.43 7.10 -5.94
CA VAL A 39 10.94 8.47 -6.05
C VAL A 39 11.32 9.03 -7.42
N GLN A 40 10.31 9.37 -8.21
CA GLN A 40 10.49 9.99 -9.53
C GLN A 40 10.03 11.45 -9.48
N PRO A 41 10.56 12.31 -10.37
CA PRO A 41 10.18 13.73 -10.39
C PRO A 41 8.68 13.98 -10.48
N LYS A 42 7.93 13.13 -11.18
CA LYS A 42 6.46 13.28 -11.31
C LYS A 42 5.70 13.11 -9.99
N LEU A 43 6.35 12.59 -8.95
CA LEU A 43 5.74 12.37 -7.63
C LEU A 43 5.98 13.53 -6.67
N LEU A 44 6.73 14.55 -7.10
CA LEU A 44 7.12 15.65 -6.24
C LEU A 44 6.10 16.78 -6.27
N GLN A 45 5.95 17.46 -5.14
CA GLN A 45 5.19 18.69 -5.03
C GLN A 45 6.11 19.90 -5.34
N PRO A 46 5.59 21.15 -5.41
CA PRO A 46 6.38 22.29 -5.88
C PRO A 46 7.68 22.60 -5.14
N MET A 47 7.84 22.16 -3.90
CA MET A 47 9.07 22.37 -3.12
C MET A 47 10.11 21.27 -3.33
N GLY A 48 9.88 20.32 -4.25
CA GLY A 48 10.85 19.29 -4.61
C GLY A 48 10.88 18.09 -3.66
N ILE A 49 9.86 17.91 -2.85
CA ILE A 49 9.71 16.74 -1.98
C ILE A 49 8.48 15.93 -2.41
N VAL A 50 8.43 14.65 -2.03
CA VAL A 50 7.32 13.77 -2.38
C VAL A 50 6.01 14.38 -1.91
N HIS A 51 5.04 14.45 -2.81
CA HIS A 51 3.69 14.91 -2.50
C HIS A 51 3.05 14.00 -1.46
N GLY A 52 2.41 14.59 -0.43
CA GLY A 52 1.76 13.80 0.63
C GLY A 52 0.70 12.83 0.11
N GLY A 53 0.01 13.18 -0.98
CA GLY A 53 -0.94 12.28 -1.62
C GLY A 53 -0.32 10.98 -2.12
N VAL A 54 0.96 10.98 -2.46
CA VAL A 54 1.69 9.75 -2.84
C VAL A 54 1.76 8.80 -1.64
N TYR A 55 2.10 9.31 -0.46
CA TYR A 55 2.15 8.47 0.75
C TYR A 55 0.77 7.95 1.13
N CYS A 56 -0.26 8.77 1.05
CA CYS A 56 -1.64 8.32 1.27
C CYS A 56 -2.01 7.19 0.31
N SER A 57 -1.59 7.30 -0.93
CA SER A 57 -1.86 6.29 -1.97
C SER A 57 -1.12 4.98 -1.72
N ILE A 58 0.17 5.05 -1.36
CA ILE A 58 0.97 3.88 -1.00
C ILE A 58 0.32 3.16 0.18
N ILE A 59 -0.03 3.90 1.22
CA ILE A 59 -0.61 3.38 2.45
C ILE A 59 -1.97 2.72 2.17
N GLU A 60 -2.80 3.37 1.37
CA GLU A 60 -4.09 2.83 0.96
C GLU A 60 -3.93 1.52 0.18
N SER A 61 -3.08 1.51 -0.82
CA SER A 61 -2.85 0.34 -1.67
C SER A 61 -2.27 -0.83 -0.88
N MET A 62 -1.30 -0.56 -0.02
CA MET A 62 -0.68 -1.62 0.78
C MET A 62 -1.64 -2.25 1.78
N ALA A 63 -2.42 -1.42 2.48
CA ALA A 63 -3.41 -1.92 3.41
C ALA A 63 -4.50 -2.73 2.70
N SER A 64 -4.94 -2.26 1.54
CA SER A 64 -5.99 -2.93 0.75
C SER A 64 -5.51 -4.29 0.24
N VAL A 65 -4.30 -4.37 -0.29
CA VAL A 65 -3.71 -5.62 -0.78
C VAL A 65 -3.48 -6.60 0.37
N ALA A 66 -2.97 -6.10 1.50
CA ALA A 66 -2.76 -6.92 2.70
C ALA A 66 -4.09 -7.49 3.22
N ALA A 67 -5.10 -6.65 3.34
CA ALA A 67 -6.42 -7.06 3.81
C ALA A 67 -7.09 -8.06 2.86
N TRP A 68 -6.95 -7.84 1.55
CA TRP A 68 -7.46 -8.77 0.55
C TRP A 68 -6.77 -10.13 0.63
N THR A 69 -5.46 -10.13 0.82
CA THR A 69 -4.69 -11.37 0.96
C THR A 69 -5.14 -12.16 2.19
N TRP A 70 -5.34 -11.49 3.31
CA TRP A 70 -5.82 -12.15 4.52
C TRP A 70 -7.22 -12.73 4.36
N ILE A 71 -8.17 -11.95 3.81
CA ILE A 71 -9.55 -12.43 3.69
C ILE A 71 -9.65 -13.61 2.73
N ASN A 72 -8.84 -13.64 1.69
CA ASN A 72 -8.83 -14.76 0.74
C ASN A 72 -8.15 -16.00 1.30
N ALA A 73 -7.32 -15.87 2.32
CA ALA A 73 -6.77 -17.00 3.08
C ALA A 73 -7.74 -17.48 4.17
N ASN A 74 -8.82 -16.75 4.45
CA ASN A 74 -9.73 -17.00 5.56
C ASN A 74 -11.21 -16.97 5.12
N GLY A 75 -11.51 -17.69 4.05
CA GLY A 75 -12.89 -17.86 3.59
C GLY A 75 -13.24 -17.14 2.30
N GLY A 76 -12.40 -16.23 1.85
CA GLY A 76 -12.64 -15.48 0.62
C GLY A 76 -13.48 -14.23 0.82
N GLY A 77 -13.50 -13.39 -0.21
CA GLY A 77 -14.25 -12.14 -0.21
C GLY A 77 -13.49 -11.02 -0.86
N ALA A 78 -13.99 -9.81 -0.68
CA ALA A 78 -13.37 -8.59 -1.11
C ALA A 78 -13.26 -7.62 0.05
N VAL A 79 -12.51 -6.55 -0.13
CA VAL A 79 -12.37 -5.47 0.85
C VAL A 79 -12.50 -4.14 0.14
N VAL A 80 -12.96 -3.13 0.88
CA VAL A 80 -12.98 -1.75 0.40
C VAL A 80 -12.53 -0.82 1.52
N GLY A 81 -11.64 0.11 1.22
CA GLY A 81 -11.16 1.09 2.18
C GLY A 81 -12.26 2.09 2.51
N VAL A 82 -12.43 2.40 3.80
CA VAL A 82 -13.44 3.36 4.27
C VAL A 82 -12.84 4.51 5.07
N ASN A 83 -11.57 4.41 5.47
CA ASN A 83 -10.88 5.49 6.17
C ASN A 83 -9.37 5.32 6.02
N ASN A 84 -8.68 6.40 5.74
CA ASN A 84 -7.22 6.46 5.64
C ASN A 84 -6.75 7.67 6.45
N ASN A 85 -5.95 7.43 7.48
CA ASN A 85 -5.41 8.45 8.35
C ASN A 85 -3.88 8.35 8.32
N THR A 86 -3.23 9.29 7.62
CA THR A 86 -1.79 9.25 7.34
C THR A 86 -1.11 10.50 7.86
N ASP A 87 0.05 10.31 8.52
CA ASP A 87 0.94 11.37 8.96
C ASP A 87 2.20 11.39 8.09
N PHE A 88 2.62 12.58 7.68
CA PHE A 88 3.85 12.82 6.93
C PHE A 88 4.89 13.35 7.91
N LEU A 89 6.00 12.64 8.07
CA LEU A 89 6.93 12.87 9.17
C LEU A 89 8.31 13.34 8.71
N ARG A 90 8.72 13.01 7.49
CA ARG A 90 10.04 13.36 6.97
C ARG A 90 9.97 13.68 5.49
N ALA A 91 10.61 14.77 5.07
CA ALA A 91 10.67 15.16 3.67
C ALA A 91 11.69 14.30 2.91
N ILE A 92 11.28 13.78 1.76
CA ILE A 92 12.11 12.97 0.86
C ILE A 92 12.00 13.59 -0.54
N GLY A 93 13.14 13.86 -1.17
CA GLY A 93 13.18 14.43 -2.53
C GLY A 93 13.67 13.45 -3.58
N SER A 94 14.28 12.33 -3.20
CA SER A 94 14.84 11.34 -4.11
C SER A 94 15.11 10.03 -3.37
N GLY A 95 15.52 9.01 -4.11
CA GLY A 95 15.85 7.70 -3.56
C GLY A 95 14.67 6.77 -3.55
N THR A 96 14.75 5.74 -2.71
CA THR A 96 13.71 4.71 -2.59
C THR A 96 13.07 4.77 -1.21
N VAL A 97 11.75 4.59 -1.17
CA VAL A 97 11.01 4.42 0.08
C VAL A 97 10.45 3.00 0.14
N TYR A 98 10.31 2.49 1.37
CA TYR A 98 9.89 1.12 1.64
C TYR A 98 8.67 1.13 2.53
N GLY A 99 7.67 0.34 2.16
CA GLY A 99 6.45 0.22 2.94
C GLY A 99 6.34 -1.15 3.59
N ALA A 100 5.73 -1.18 4.77
CA ALA A 100 5.36 -2.40 5.47
C ALA A 100 3.97 -2.24 6.07
N ALA A 101 3.07 -3.16 5.73
CA ALA A 101 1.71 -3.20 6.27
C ALA A 101 1.60 -4.37 7.24
N THR A 102 1.12 -4.08 8.45
CA THR A 102 0.89 -5.08 9.50
C THR A 102 -0.52 -4.91 10.07
N PRO A 103 -1.19 -6.00 10.48
CA PRO A 103 -2.55 -5.90 10.98
C PRO A 103 -2.60 -5.34 12.40
N VAL A 104 -3.55 -4.46 12.66
CA VAL A 104 -3.94 -4.03 14.00
C VAL A 104 -5.16 -4.84 14.46
N HIS A 105 -6.11 -5.05 13.54
CA HIS A 105 -7.34 -5.79 13.81
C HIS A 105 -7.82 -6.45 12.52
N ARG A 106 -8.13 -7.73 12.59
CA ARG A 106 -8.70 -8.47 11.47
C ARG A 106 -9.97 -9.15 11.96
N GLY A 107 -11.07 -8.42 11.84
CA GLY A 107 -12.38 -8.88 12.30
C GLY A 107 -13.23 -9.45 11.18
N ARG A 108 -14.42 -9.90 11.55
CA ARG A 108 -15.39 -10.46 10.60
C ARG A 108 -15.94 -9.40 9.65
N ARG A 109 -16.14 -8.18 10.14
CA ARG A 109 -16.76 -7.08 9.38
C ARG A 109 -15.74 -6.08 8.87
N GLN A 110 -14.72 -5.80 9.66
CA GLN A 110 -13.74 -4.76 9.37
C GLN A 110 -12.33 -5.23 9.68
N GLN A 111 -11.38 -4.62 8.99
CA GLN A 111 -9.96 -4.76 9.26
C GLN A 111 -9.35 -3.38 9.47
N LEU A 112 -8.35 -3.32 10.32
CA LEU A 112 -7.53 -2.13 10.54
C LEU A 112 -6.08 -2.52 10.36
N TRP A 113 -5.40 -1.84 9.44
CA TRP A 113 -4.01 -2.11 9.11
C TRP A 113 -3.15 -0.88 9.32
N LEU A 114 -1.97 -1.08 9.88
CA LEU A 114 -0.95 -0.05 10.04
C LEU A 114 0.06 -0.20 8.92
N VAL A 115 0.37 0.92 8.24
CA VAL A 115 1.40 0.95 7.20
C VAL A 115 2.44 1.97 7.60
N THR A 116 3.71 1.55 7.61
CA THR A 116 4.85 2.43 7.83
C THR A 116 5.66 2.55 6.56
N ILE A 117 6.15 3.75 6.28
CA ILE A 117 7.03 4.02 5.14
C ILE A 117 8.35 4.54 5.70
N THR A 118 9.45 3.91 5.28
CA THR A 118 10.80 4.25 5.71
C THR A 118 11.69 4.59 4.52
N ASP A 119 12.78 5.29 4.77
CA ASP A 119 13.80 5.57 3.76
C ASP A 119 14.90 4.49 3.77
N THR A 120 15.96 4.69 2.96
CA THR A 120 17.07 3.75 2.85
C THR A 120 17.90 3.64 4.13
N ASP A 121 17.81 4.61 5.04
CA ASP A 121 18.47 4.59 6.35
C ASP A 121 17.54 4.09 7.45
N ASP A 122 16.44 3.48 7.06
CA ASP A 122 15.42 2.93 7.97
C ASP A 122 14.76 3.98 8.87
N ARG A 123 14.74 5.25 8.42
CA ARG A 123 14.07 6.32 9.14
C ARG A 123 12.60 6.41 8.73
N LEU A 124 11.74 6.64 9.70
CA LEU A 124 10.30 6.74 9.45
C LEU A 124 9.98 8.01 8.65
N VAL A 125 9.35 7.84 7.50
CA VAL A 125 8.99 8.91 6.56
C VAL A 125 7.53 9.27 6.67
N ALA A 126 6.67 8.27 6.72
CA ALA A 126 5.22 8.44 6.85
C ALA A 126 4.63 7.22 7.53
N ARG A 127 3.46 7.40 8.14
CA ARG A 127 2.75 6.32 8.82
C ARG A 127 1.27 6.56 8.73
N GLY A 128 0.49 5.50 8.49
CA GLY A 128 -0.95 5.64 8.43
C GLY A 128 -1.68 4.38 8.83
N GLN A 129 -2.95 4.57 9.17
CA GLN A 129 -3.88 3.47 9.41
C GLN A 129 -4.98 3.52 8.39
N VAL A 130 -5.36 2.35 7.89
CA VAL A 130 -6.47 2.22 6.95
C VAL A 130 -7.48 1.25 7.55
N ARG A 131 -8.72 1.70 7.61
CA ARG A 131 -9.86 0.84 7.95
C ARG A 131 -10.50 0.37 6.66
N LEU A 132 -10.78 -0.93 6.60
CA LEU A 132 -11.41 -1.55 5.44
C LEU A 132 -12.65 -2.31 5.87
N GLN A 133 -13.65 -2.30 5.00
CA GLN A 133 -14.86 -3.07 5.17
C GLN A 133 -14.72 -4.39 4.40
N ASN A 134 -14.98 -5.51 5.07
CA ASN A 134 -15.04 -6.82 4.41
C ASN A 134 -16.36 -6.95 3.66
N LEU A 135 -16.28 -7.46 2.43
CA LEU A 135 -17.44 -7.76 1.59
C LEU A 135 -17.45 -9.26 1.33
N GLU A 136 -18.64 -9.87 1.41
CA GLU A 136 -18.77 -11.32 1.22
C GLU A 136 -18.38 -11.74 -0.20
N GLU A 137 -18.72 -10.91 -1.17
CA GLU A 137 -18.41 -11.16 -2.59
C GLU A 137 -17.96 -9.88 -3.25
N ALA A 138 -17.08 -10.00 -4.27
CA ALA A 138 -16.75 -8.89 -5.13
C ALA A 138 -18.00 -8.49 -5.91
N GLN A 139 -18.37 -7.17 -5.85
CA GLN A 139 -19.55 -6.66 -6.54
C GLN A 139 -19.14 -6.20 -7.95
N PRO A 140 -19.63 -6.84 -9.04
CA PRO A 140 -19.31 -6.39 -10.39
C PRO A 140 -19.79 -4.95 -10.60
N GLY A 141 -18.93 -4.09 -11.09
CA GLY A 141 -19.26 -2.70 -11.40
C GLY A 141 -19.41 -1.79 -10.19
N ALA A 142 -18.98 -2.21 -9.02
CA ALA A 142 -18.94 -1.37 -7.83
C ALA A 142 -17.73 -0.43 -7.84
#